data_1908e11d18d31b0374841bef224114bc
#
_entry.id   1908e11d18d31b0374841bef224114bc
#
_cell.length_a   1.000
_cell.length_b   1.000
_cell.length_c   1.000
_cell.angle_alpha   90.00
_cell.angle_beta   90.00
_cell.angle_gamma   90.00
#
_symmetry.space_group_name_H-M   'P 1'
#
loop_
_entity.id
_entity.type
_entity.pdbx_description
1 polymer ?
#
loop_
_entity_poly.entity_id
_entity_poly.type
_entity_poly.pdbx_seq_one_letter_code
_entity_poly.pdbx_strand_id
1 'polypeptide(L)'
;MSSIPSAKGIDSTLALLRNPYGFIPDTCRDLEGDLFETRILLQKTICMTGAAAAEVFYSEDGLVRAGSMPKRIQKTLLGEKGIQGLDGEAHRHRKRMFMSLMASERIEALENRTRDLLDRYARDWQAAEKVVLYDEVREILTRAACAWSGVPLPEAEVETRTAQMTALFQDAGAV
;
A
#
# COMPACT_ATOMS: atom_id res chain seq x y z
N MET A 1 4.25 33.65 -14.34
CA MET A 1 4.30 32.24 -13.93
C MET A 1 4.06 32.22 -12.43
N SER A 2 3.00 31.61 -11.96
CA SER A 2 2.69 31.52 -10.52
C SER A 2 3.76 30.61 -9.90
N SER A 3 4.46 31.09 -8.86
CA SER A 3 5.43 30.28 -8.12
C SER A 3 4.68 29.27 -7.26
N ILE A 4 5.20 28.04 -7.20
CA ILE A 4 4.65 27.00 -6.31
C ILE A 4 4.81 27.50 -4.86
N PRO A 5 3.73 27.50 -4.04
CA PRO A 5 3.83 27.91 -2.64
C PRO A 5 4.75 26.94 -1.88
N SER A 6 5.47 27.44 -0.89
CA SER A 6 6.41 26.64 -0.08
C SER A 6 5.86 26.43 1.33
N ALA A 7 5.98 25.21 1.83
CA ALA A 7 5.68 24.93 3.24
C ALA A 7 6.66 25.68 4.17
N LYS A 8 6.19 25.98 5.38
CA LYS A 8 7.00 26.67 6.40
C LYS A 8 8.13 25.76 6.89
N GLY A 9 9.32 26.34 7.06
CA GLY A 9 10.48 25.64 7.60
C GLY A 9 11.49 25.20 6.53
N ILE A 10 12.62 24.66 7.00
CA ILE A 10 13.74 24.25 6.13
C ILE A 10 13.52 22.84 5.59
N ASP A 11 12.92 21.96 6.40
CA ASP A 11 12.66 20.55 6.08
C ASP A 11 11.43 20.05 6.84
N SER A 12 10.57 19.32 6.15
CA SER A 12 9.30 18.82 6.69
C SER A 12 9.32 17.35 7.10
N THR A 13 10.49 16.70 7.15
CA THR A 13 10.60 15.29 7.49
C THR A 13 9.94 14.96 8.83
N LEU A 14 10.22 15.75 9.87
CA LEU A 14 9.64 15.52 11.19
C LEU A 14 8.12 15.78 11.24
N ALA A 15 7.64 16.76 10.48
CA ALA A 15 6.21 17.02 10.39
C ALA A 15 5.49 15.87 9.70
N LEU A 16 6.04 15.35 8.60
CA LEU A 16 5.53 14.19 7.91
C LEU A 16 5.52 12.94 8.81
N LEU A 17 6.60 12.69 9.57
CA LEU A 17 6.66 11.55 10.49
C LEU A 17 5.63 11.64 11.63
N ARG A 18 5.34 12.85 12.13
CA ARG A 18 4.35 13.06 13.19
C ARG A 18 2.91 12.92 12.73
N ASN A 19 2.63 13.26 11.48
CA ASN A 19 1.29 13.20 10.88
C ASN A 19 1.38 12.68 9.44
N PRO A 20 1.70 11.38 9.23
CA PRO A 20 1.98 10.84 7.90
C PRO A 20 0.79 10.91 6.94
N TYR A 21 -0.43 10.85 7.46
CA TYR A 21 -1.65 10.90 6.64
C TYR A 21 -2.21 12.31 6.45
N GLY A 22 -2.05 13.18 7.44
CA GLY A 22 -2.62 14.54 7.41
C GLY A 22 -1.65 15.59 6.89
N PHE A 23 -0.34 15.41 7.00
CA PHE A 23 0.65 16.44 6.69
C PHE A 23 0.44 17.09 5.30
N ILE A 24 0.30 16.29 4.25
CA ILE A 24 0.15 16.83 2.89
C ILE A 24 -1.21 17.52 2.71
N PRO A 25 -2.37 16.87 2.99
CA PRO A 25 -3.66 17.52 2.79
C PRO A 25 -3.87 18.72 3.71
N ASP A 26 -3.38 18.71 4.94
CA ASP A 26 -3.50 19.84 5.85
C ASP A 26 -2.66 21.03 5.37
N THR A 27 -1.41 20.79 4.94
CA THR A 27 -0.54 21.83 4.40
C THR A 27 -1.12 22.42 3.10
N CYS A 28 -1.68 21.59 2.21
CA CYS A 28 -2.37 22.07 1.01
C CYS A 28 -3.56 22.98 1.38
N ARG A 29 -4.33 22.60 2.39
CA ARG A 29 -5.47 23.41 2.88
C ARG A 29 -5.00 24.74 3.47
N ASP A 30 -3.94 24.72 4.28
CA ASP A 30 -3.38 25.94 4.89
C ASP A 30 -2.80 26.93 3.87
N LEU A 31 -2.32 26.40 2.73
CA LEU A 31 -1.77 27.19 1.62
C LEU A 31 -2.83 27.53 0.55
N GLU A 32 -4.09 27.13 0.77
CA GLU A 32 -5.22 27.35 -0.16
C GLU A 32 -4.91 26.85 -1.58
N GLY A 33 -4.23 25.68 -1.69
CA GLY A 33 -3.82 25.12 -2.97
C GLY A 33 -3.69 23.59 -2.94
N ASP A 34 -3.59 23.00 -4.12
CA ASP A 34 -3.49 21.53 -4.30
C ASP A 34 -2.06 21.03 -4.36
N LEU A 35 -1.08 21.92 -4.30
CA LEU A 35 0.34 21.55 -4.35
C LEU A 35 1.21 22.58 -3.62
N PHE A 36 2.33 22.08 -3.07
CA PHE A 36 3.35 22.93 -2.45
C PHE A 36 4.74 22.30 -2.57
N GLU A 37 5.76 23.14 -2.43
CA GLU A 37 7.15 22.74 -2.37
C GLU A 37 7.63 22.65 -0.92
N THR A 38 8.43 21.63 -0.61
CA THR A 38 9.13 21.49 0.68
C THR A 38 10.42 20.71 0.50
N ARG A 39 11.10 20.40 1.61
CA ARG A 39 12.15 19.38 1.63
C ARG A 39 11.74 18.24 2.54
N ILE A 40 11.99 17.02 2.10
CA ILE A 40 11.87 15.79 2.87
C ILE A 40 13.21 15.08 2.80
N LEU A 41 13.79 14.75 3.95
CA LEU A 41 15.16 14.23 4.06
C LEU A 41 16.18 15.15 3.34
N LEU A 42 15.98 16.47 3.47
CA LEU A 42 16.75 17.54 2.83
C LEU A 42 16.66 17.57 1.29
N GLN A 43 15.86 16.71 0.69
CA GLN A 43 15.62 16.69 -0.75
C GLN A 43 14.43 17.57 -1.13
N LYS A 44 14.59 18.37 -2.17
CA LYS A 44 13.51 19.17 -2.73
C LYS A 44 12.38 18.25 -3.18
N THR A 45 11.18 18.48 -2.64
CA THR A 45 10.01 17.65 -2.85
C THR A 45 8.82 18.52 -3.18
N ILE A 46 8.03 18.14 -4.17
CA ILE A 46 6.72 18.72 -4.45
C ILE A 46 5.67 17.74 -3.92
N CYS A 47 4.86 18.22 -2.99
CA CYS A 47 3.70 17.51 -2.48
C CYS A 47 2.44 18.00 -3.20
N MET A 48 1.54 17.09 -3.54
CA MET A 48 0.33 17.42 -4.28
C MET A 48 -0.84 16.56 -3.86
N THR A 49 -2.06 17.08 -4.03
CA THR A 49 -3.34 16.41 -3.73
C THR A 49 -4.34 16.63 -4.84
N GLY A 50 -5.42 15.83 -4.84
CA GLY A 50 -6.55 16.01 -5.76
C GLY A 50 -6.44 15.23 -7.07
N ALA A 51 -7.54 15.21 -7.81
CA ALA A 51 -7.68 14.42 -9.03
C ALA A 51 -6.74 14.88 -10.15
N ALA A 52 -6.61 16.20 -10.34
CA ALA A 52 -5.73 16.77 -11.37
C ALA A 52 -4.25 16.43 -11.11
N ALA A 53 -3.82 16.48 -9.84
CA ALA A 53 -2.48 16.08 -9.46
C ALA A 53 -2.23 14.58 -9.67
N ALA A 54 -3.22 13.74 -9.35
CA ALA A 54 -3.15 12.31 -9.61
C ALA A 54 -3.05 12.01 -11.11
N GLU A 55 -3.79 12.72 -11.95
CA GLU A 55 -3.72 12.59 -13.41
C GLU A 55 -2.30 12.89 -13.93
N VAL A 56 -1.69 13.99 -13.47
CA VAL A 56 -0.29 14.32 -13.81
C VAL A 56 0.67 13.26 -13.29
N PHE A 57 0.48 12.78 -12.05
CA PHE A 57 1.36 11.79 -11.43
C PHE A 57 1.32 10.44 -12.15
N TYR A 58 0.17 10.03 -12.64
CA TYR A 58 -0.01 8.76 -13.35
C TYR A 58 0.11 8.88 -14.87
N SER A 59 0.26 10.09 -15.40
CA SER A 59 0.57 10.27 -16.82
C SER A 59 1.93 9.63 -17.15
N GLU A 60 2.06 9.10 -18.35
CA GLU A 60 3.31 8.44 -18.77
C GLU A 60 4.44 9.45 -19.06
N ASP A 61 4.12 10.74 -19.12
CA ASP A 61 5.03 11.79 -19.56
C ASP A 61 5.62 12.56 -18.35
N GLY A 62 6.90 12.42 -18.15
CA GLY A 62 7.71 13.34 -17.35
C GLY A 62 8.06 12.92 -15.92
N LEU A 63 7.40 11.95 -15.32
CA LEU A 63 7.77 11.44 -14.01
C LEU A 63 8.45 10.08 -14.09
N VAL A 64 9.59 9.95 -13.43
CA VAL A 64 10.36 8.71 -13.34
C VAL A 64 10.37 8.19 -11.90
N ARG A 65 10.38 6.86 -11.75
CA ARG A 65 10.44 6.17 -10.46
C ARG A 65 11.88 5.90 -10.04
N ALA A 66 12.76 5.74 -11.00
CA ALA A 66 14.17 5.45 -10.75
C ALA A 66 14.80 6.57 -9.92
N GLY A 67 15.37 6.20 -8.77
CA GLY A 67 16.00 7.15 -7.86
C GLY A 67 15.07 8.00 -7.00
N SER A 68 13.75 7.82 -7.09
CA SER A 68 12.77 8.58 -6.29
C SER A 68 12.82 8.28 -4.79
N MET A 69 13.29 7.11 -4.42
CA MET A 69 13.35 6.66 -3.02
C MET A 69 14.80 6.39 -2.59
N PRO A 70 15.22 6.82 -1.39
CA PRO A 70 16.54 6.48 -0.88
C PRO A 70 16.77 4.96 -0.84
N LYS A 71 17.93 4.52 -1.34
CA LYS A 71 18.25 3.08 -1.48
C LYS A 71 18.08 2.28 -0.19
N ARG A 72 18.34 2.89 0.97
CA ARG A 72 18.15 2.22 2.27
C ARG A 72 16.70 1.85 2.51
N ILE A 73 15.77 2.78 2.26
CA ILE A 73 14.32 2.56 2.42
C ILE A 73 13.85 1.53 1.39
N GLN A 74 14.31 1.67 0.15
CA GLN A 74 13.97 0.72 -0.91
C GLN A 74 14.40 -0.72 -0.56
N LYS A 75 15.62 -0.90 -0.05
CA LYS A 75 16.13 -2.24 0.35
C LYS A 75 15.32 -2.89 1.46
N THR A 76 14.89 -2.11 2.46
CA THR A 76 14.17 -2.64 3.62
C THR A 76 12.72 -3.01 3.29
N LEU A 77 12.03 -2.21 2.49
CA LEU A 77 10.58 -2.38 2.25
C LEU A 77 10.25 -3.16 0.97
N LEU A 78 11.00 -2.92 -0.11
CA LEU A 78 10.56 -3.30 -1.45
C LEU A 78 11.59 -4.11 -2.24
N GLY A 79 12.84 -4.14 -1.76
CA GLY A 79 13.97 -4.69 -2.50
C GLY A 79 14.43 -3.80 -3.66
N GLU A 80 15.70 -3.94 -4.06
CA GLU A 80 16.33 -3.05 -5.07
C GLU A 80 15.79 -3.23 -6.49
N LYS A 81 15.10 -4.34 -6.78
CA LYS A 81 14.61 -4.68 -8.13
C LYS A 81 13.09 -4.77 -8.20
N GLY A 82 12.40 -4.18 -7.22
CA GLY A 82 10.94 -4.13 -7.20
C GLY A 82 10.38 -3.25 -8.32
N ILE A 83 9.12 -3.48 -8.69
CA ILE A 83 8.41 -2.73 -9.74
C ILE A 83 8.41 -1.22 -9.46
N GLN A 84 8.47 -0.83 -8.20
CA GLN A 84 8.45 0.55 -7.73
C GLN A 84 9.68 1.36 -8.17
N GLY A 85 10.78 0.69 -8.51
CA GLY A 85 12.00 1.33 -8.99
C GLY A 85 12.22 1.19 -10.50
N LEU A 86 11.26 0.66 -11.24
CA LEU A 86 11.34 0.45 -12.68
C LEU A 86 10.58 1.53 -13.43
N ASP A 87 11.11 1.89 -14.60
CA ASP A 87 10.47 2.80 -15.55
C ASP A 87 10.34 2.16 -16.95
N GLY A 88 9.63 2.82 -17.84
CA GLY A 88 9.50 2.47 -19.24
C GLY A 88 9.01 1.03 -19.47
N GLU A 89 9.60 0.33 -20.43
CA GLU A 89 9.17 -1.01 -20.83
C GLU A 89 9.34 -2.07 -19.73
N ALA A 90 10.39 -1.97 -18.91
CA ALA A 90 10.60 -2.88 -17.80
C ALA A 90 9.48 -2.78 -16.75
N HIS A 91 9.02 -1.56 -16.46
CA HIS A 91 7.86 -1.33 -15.58
C HIS A 91 6.58 -1.87 -16.22
N ARG A 92 6.29 -1.53 -17.49
CA ARG A 92 5.11 -2.00 -18.21
C ARG A 92 5.03 -3.51 -18.27
N HIS A 93 6.15 -4.18 -18.59
CA HIS A 93 6.22 -5.64 -18.60
C HIS A 93 5.88 -6.25 -17.24
N ARG A 94 6.50 -5.76 -16.17
CA ARG A 94 6.25 -6.24 -14.80
C ARG A 94 4.83 -5.93 -14.33
N LYS A 95 4.30 -4.75 -14.67
CA LYS A 95 2.92 -4.36 -14.38
C LYS A 95 1.92 -5.29 -15.08
N ARG A 96 2.11 -5.63 -16.36
CA ARG A 96 1.25 -6.58 -17.08
C ARG A 96 1.20 -7.95 -16.39
N MET A 97 2.33 -8.44 -15.89
CA MET A 97 2.37 -9.67 -15.12
C MET A 97 1.48 -9.60 -13.86
N PHE A 98 1.60 -8.54 -13.07
CA PHE A 98 0.73 -8.36 -11.90
C PHE A 98 -0.74 -8.21 -12.29
N MET A 99 -1.04 -7.45 -13.35
CA MET A 99 -2.42 -7.27 -13.82
C MET A 99 -3.04 -8.58 -14.32
N SER A 100 -2.25 -9.49 -14.89
CA SER A 100 -2.76 -10.80 -15.29
C SER A 100 -3.17 -11.68 -14.11
N LEU A 101 -2.52 -11.50 -12.95
CA LEU A 101 -2.93 -12.17 -11.71
C LEU A 101 -4.25 -11.61 -11.15
N MET A 102 -4.63 -10.41 -11.55
CA MET A 102 -5.87 -9.73 -11.16
C MET A 102 -6.96 -9.80 -12.25
N ALA A 103 -6.86 -10.74 -13.18
CA ALA A 103 -7.90 -11.01 -14.16
C ALA A 103 -9.20 -11.47 -13.47
N SER A 104 -10.36 -11.17 -14.09
CA SER A 104 -11.68 -11.43 -13.49
C SER A 104 -11.83 -12.84 -12.96
N GLU A 105 -11.43 -13.85 -13.74
CA GLU A 105 -11.49 -15.26 -13.36
C GLU A 105 -10.66 -15.57 -12.09
N ARG A 106 -9.52 -14.91 -11.94
CA ARG A 106 -8.65 -15.06 -10.75
C ARG A 106 -9.29 -14.40 -9.53
N ILE A 107 -9.91 -13.24 -9.71
CA ILE A 107 -10.63 -12.54 -8.63
C ILE A 107 -11.85 -13.35 -8.21
N GLU A 108 -12.63 -13.87 -9.14
CA GLU A 108 -13.77 -14.76 -8.86
C GLU A 108 -13.32 -16.02 -8.07
N ALA A 109 -12.17 -16.59 -8.44
CA ALA A 109 -11.63 -17.72 -7.72
C ALA A 109 -11.26 -17.37 -6.26
N LEU A 110 -10.73 -16.17 -6.01
CA LEU A 110 -10.45 -15.67 -4.65
C LEU A 110 -11.75 -15.43 -3.88
N GLU A 111 -12.74 -14.80 -4.51
CA GLU A 111 -14.06 -14.56 -3.93
C GLU A 111 -14.75 -15.86 -3.50
N ASN A 112 -14.80 -16.84 -4.39
CA ASN A 112 -15.41 -18.13 -4.10
C ASN A 112 -14.72 -18.86 -2.93
N ARG A 113 -13.36 -18.86 -2.90
CA ARG A 113 -12.61 -19.43 -1.79
C ARG A 113 -12.89 -18.72 -0.47
N THR A 114 -13.00 -17.39 -0.51
CA THR A 114 -13.30 -16.58 0.68
C THR A 114 -14.71 -16.87 1.18
N ARG A 115 -15.68 -16.99 0.26
CA ARG A 115 -17.08 -17.34 0.59
C ARG A 115 -17.17 -18.72 1.23
N ASP A 116 -16.52 -19.74 0.66
CA ASP A 116 -16.52 -21.10 1.18
C ASP A 116 -15.91 -21.15 2.60
N LEU A 117 -14.88 -20.38 2.83
CA LEU A 117 -14.26 -20.25 4.17
C LEU A 117 -15.21 -19.56 5.15
N LEU A 118 -15.82 -18.43 4.76
CA LEU A 118 -16.80 -17.72 5.59
C LEU A 118 -17.97 -18.62 5.97
N ASP A 119 -18.51 -19.39 5.06
CA ASP A 119 -19.61 -20.32 5.32
C ASP A 119 -19.20 -21.42 6.32
N ARG A 120 -17.95 -21.87 6.27
CA ARG A 120 -17.42 -22.84 7.23
C ARG A 120 -17.27 -22.21 8.62
N TYR A 121 -16.62 -21.08 8.71
CA TYR A 121 -16.42 -20.36 9.97
C TYR A 121 -17.74 -19.91 10.60
N ALA A 122 -18.72 -19.49 9.78
CA ALA A 122 -20.05 -19.12 10.28
C ALA A 122 -20.78 -20.29 10.94
N ARG A 123 -20.56 -21.54 10.50
CA ARG A 123 -21.08 -22.72 11.18
C ARG A 123 -20.38 -22.95 12.52
N ASP A 124 -19.08 -22.78 12.57
CA ASP A 124 -18.30 -22.95 13.80
C ASP A 124 -18.67 -21.88 14.85
N TRP A 125 -18.96 -20.64 14.40
CA TRP A 125 -19.40 -19.54 15.27
C TRP A 125 -20.76 -19.79 15.93
N GLN A 126 -21.62 -20.63 15.36
CA GLN A 126 -22.91 -20.97 15.98
C GLN A 126 -22.75 -21.71 17.32
N ALA A 127 -21.66 -22.41 17.50
CA ALA A 127 -21.33 -23.12 18.74
C ALA A 127 -20.41 -22.30 19.68
N ALA A 128 -19.93 -21.15 19.25
CA ALA A 128 -19.01 -20.33 20.02
C ALA A 128 -19.78 -19.36 20.95
N GLU A 129 -19.34 -19.25 22.17
CA GLU A 129 -19.88 -18.26 23.13
C GLU A 129 -19.59 -16.81 22.73
N LYS A 130 -18.42 -16.61 22.09
CA LYS A 130 -17.94 -15.29 21.67
C LYS A 130 -17.06 -15.43 20.43
N VAL A 131 -17.25 -14.50 19.49
CA VAL A 131 -16.45 -14.38 18.27
C VAL A 131 -15.87 -12.97 18.21
N VAL A 132 -14.56 -12.86 17.94
CA VAL A 132 -13.91 -11.60 17.63
C VAL A 132 -13.77 -11.53 16.10
N LEU A 133 -14.74 -10.92 15.45
CA LEU A 133 -14.88 -10.93 14.00
C LEU A 133 -13.60 -10.47 13.26
N TYR A 134 -12.90 -9.49 13.80
CA TYR A 134 -11.65 -9.00 13.21
C TYR A 134 -10.58 -10.10 13.14
N ASP A 135 -10.41 -10.88 14.19
CA ASP A 135 -9.41 -11.94 14.23
C ASP A 135 -9.76 -13.08 13.28
N GLU A 136 -11.02 -13.48 13.26
CA GLU A 136 -11.55 -14.51 12.36
C GLU A 136 -11.39 -14.09 10.87
N VAL A 137 -11.75 -12.86 10.53
CA VAL A 137 -11.62 -12.36 9.15
C VAL A 137 -10.15 -12.31 8.69
N ARG A 138 -9.22 -11.92 9.56
CA ARG A 138 -7.78 -11.96 9.26
C ARG A 138 -7.33 -13.38 8.90
N GLU A 139 -7.74 -14.37 9.68
CA GLU A 139 -7.40 -15.76 9.42
C GLU A 139 -8.05 -16.27 8.13
N ILE A 140 -9.34 -16.01 7.93
CA ILE A 140 -10.07 -16.37 6.70
C ILE A 140 -9.36 -15.82 5.46
N LEU A 141 -9.02 -14.54 5.47
CA LEU A 141 -8.34 -13.89 4.35
C LEU A 141 -6.93 -14.44 4.13
N THR A 142 -6.19 -14.78 5.19
CA THR A 142 -4.88 -15.42 5.08
C THR A 142 -4.99 -16.79 4.43
N ARG A 143 -5.93 -17.62 4.85
CA ARG A 143 -6.19 -18.93 4.27
C ARG A 143 -6.62 -18.83 2.81
N ALA A 144 -7.53 -17.90 2.50
CA ALA A 144 -7.99 -17.66 1.14
C ALA A 144 -6.86 -17.23 0.21
N ALA A 145 -6.04 -16.27 0.66
CA ALA A 145 -4.91 -15.76 -0.11
C ALA A 145 -3.84 -16.83 -0.37
N CYS A 146 -3.47 -17.61 0.64
CA CYS A 146 -2.53 -18.72 0.50
C CYS A 146 -3.05 -19.76 -0.49
N ALA A 147 -4.29 -20.20 -0.33
CA ALA A 147 -4.91 -21.19 -1.22
C ALA A 147 -5.05 -20.66 -2.66
N TRP A 148 -5.40 -19.39 -2.83
CA TRP A 148 -5.50 -18.75 -4.15
C TRP A 148 -4.14 -18.60 -4.84
N SER A 149 -3.09 -18.29 -4.07
CA SER A 149 -1.73 -18.14 -4.57
C SER A 149 -0.99 -19.46 -4.76
N GLY A 150 -1.58 -20.60 -4.33
CA GLY A 150 -0.91 -21.90 -4.35
C GLY A 150 0.18 -22.05 -3.29
N VAL A 151 0.16 -21.23 -2.24
CA VAL A 151 1.10 -21.31 -1.12
C VAL A 151 0.57 -22.32 -0.10
N PRO A 152 1.32 -23.40 0.22
CA PRO A 152 0.93 -24.33 1.28
C PRO A 152 0.83 -23.61 2.63
N LEU A 153 -0.26 -23.86 3.35
CA LEU A 153 -0.49 -23.32 4.69
C LEU A 153 -0.89 -24.46 5.64
N PRO A 154 0.09 -25.11 6.29
CA PRO A 154 -0.18 -26.11 7.33
C PRO A 154 -0.97 -25.50 8.49
N GLU A 155 -1.87 -26.27 9.09
CA GLU A 155 -2.72 -25.79 10.19
C GLU A 155 -1.90 -25.21 11.35
N ALA A 156 -0.79 -25.84 11.70
CA ALA A 156 0.12 -25.38 12.75
C ALA A 156 0.78 -24.01 12.46
N GLU A 157 0.76 -23.54 11.22
CA GLU A 157 1.37 -22.26 10.81
C GLU A 157 0.36 -21.13 10.63
N VAL A 158 -0.93 -21.42 10.66
CA VAL A 158 -2.00 -20.45 10.32
C VAL A 158 -1.92 -19.21 11.20
N GLU A 159 -1.87 -19.38 12.51
CA GLU A 159 -1.80 -18.25 13.46
C GLU A 159 -0.56 -17.37 13.18
N THR A 160 0.59 -17.99 13.05
CA THR A 160 1.85 -17.29 12.78
C THR A 160 1.81 -16.54 11.44
N ARG A 161 1.31 -17.16 10.38
CA ARG A 161 1.22 -16.54 9.06
C ARG A 161 0.19 -15.41 9.04
N THR A 162 -0.94 -15.59 9.73
CA THR A 162 -1.94 -14.54 9.89
C THR A 162 -1.34 -13.32 10.59
N ALA A 163 -0.61 -13.52 11.68
CA ALA A 163 0.08 -12.43 12.36
C ALA A 163 1.10 -11.72 11.46
N GLN A 164 1.93 -12.47 10.73
CA GLN A 164 2.92 -11.93 9.81
C GLN A 164 2.29 -11.11 8.67
N MET A 165 1.24 -11.63 8.03
CA MET A 165 0.53 -10.92 6.96
C MET A 165 -0.15 -9.65 7.48
N THR A 166 -0.73 -9.71 8.70
CA THR A 166 -1.36 -8.56 9.33
C THR A 166 -0.34 -7.46 9.66
N ALA A 167 0.84 -7.83 10.16
CA ALA A 167 1.91 -6.88 10.48
C ALA A 167 2.36 -6.05 9.26
N LEU A 168 2.29 -6.62 8.05
CA LEU A 168 2.59 -5.87 6.82
C LEU A 168 1.68 -4.64 6.61
N PHE A 169 0.46 -4.66 7.16
CA PHE A 169 -0.49 -3.56 7.06
C PHE A 169 -0.50 -2.69 8.31
N GLN A 170 -0.50 -3.30 9.48
CA GLN A 170 -0.60 -2.59 10.76
C GLN A 170 0.67 -1.80 11.08
N ASP A 171 1.83 -2.37 10.77
CA ASP A 171 3.12 -1.77 11.08
C ASP A 171 3.66 -0.89 9.95
N ALA A 172 3.03 -0.88 8.77
CA ALA A 172 3.46 -0.05 7.64
C ALA A 172 3.38 1.46 7.92
N GLY A 173 2.58 1.88 8.89
CA GLY A 173 2.47 3.27 9.35
C GLY A 173 3.05 3.52 10.75
N ALA A 174 3.61 2.52 11.38
CA ALA A 174 4.26 2.65 12.68
C ALA A 174 5.70 3.17 12.47
N VAL A 175 5.93 4.42 12.83
CA VAL A 175 7.25 5.07 12.85
C VAL A 175 7.63 5.37 14.28
#